data_fcc74c894c5644f08c4e51ececc3eca6
#
_entry.id   fcc74c894c5644f08c4e51ececc3eca6
#
_cell.length_a   1.000
_cell.length_b   1.000
_cell.length_c   1.000
_cell.angle_alpha   90.00
_cell.angle_beta   90.00
_cell.angle_gamma   90.00
#
_symmetry.space_group_name_H-M   'P 1'
#
loop_
_entity.id
_entity.type
_entity.pdbx_description
1 polymer ?
#
loop_
_entity_poly.entity_id
_entity_poly.type
_entity_poly.pdbx_seq_one_letter_code
_entity_poly.pdbx_strand_id
1 'polypeptide(L)'
;LFEQITDLGADVELEKVLKVEKQEDVGGCKKYKITAKAVRDFAFCLSDKFSVVSEKYQNVNVMYYYYNDVNFNESLKTAVDSIKTFNKLFGTYPYSTFSVVKTNFIHGGMEYPNLVMISDNYENFKDYQNVIIHETAHQWWYGLVGNNEFDYGWLDEGLTDYSTALFYKNNPEYEVNFDEIIKNTTNSYVTFVDVYTKVLGKVDTSMNRPLSKFDTEPEYVYVAYVKGVLLFDSLRENCGDEKFLKALKKYFETYKFQNVNPSHLIGVFEKTMSCEMKGFFDSWINGKVVIYSVE
;
A
#
# COMPACT_ATOMS: atom_id res chain seq x y z
N LEU A 1 22.17 11.33 -5.60
CA LEU A 1 21.23 11.92 -6.58
C LEU A 1 20.06 10.97 -6.73
N PHE A 2 18.85 11.45 -6.59
CA PHE A 2 17.64 10.74 -6.97
C PHE A 2 16.89 11.51 -8.05
N GLU A 3 16.23 10.80 -8.93
CA GLU A 3 15.37 11.36 -9.96
C GLU A 3 13.93 11.09 -9.53
N GLN A 4 13.23 12.13 -9.19
CA GLN A 4 11.86 12.06 -8.67
C GLN A 4 10.89 11.70 -9.79
N ILE A 5 9.86 10.92 -9.47
CA ILE A 5 8.75 10.68 -10.39
C ILE A 5 7.97 11.99 -10.56
N THR A 6 7.95 12.47 -11.80
CA THR A 6 7.18 13.64 -12.22
C THR A 6 6.50 13.34 -13.55
N ASP A 7 5.53 12.42 -13.56
CA ASP A 7 4.80 12.05 -14.78
C ASP A 7 5.69 11.48 -15.91
N LEU A 8 6.64 10.63 -15.55
CA LEU A 8 7.60 10.04 -16.51
C LEU A 8 6.92 9.09 -17.51
N GLY A 9 5.72 8.60 -17.21
CA GLY A 9 5.00 7.66 -18.05
C GLY A 9 5.34 6.19 -17.75
N ALA A 10 4.51 5.30 -18.30
CA ALA A 10 4.60 3.87 -18.03
C ALA A 10 5.75 3.13 -18.75
N ASP A 11 6.36 3.77 -19.75
CA ASP A 11 7.39 3.18 -20.61
C ASP A 11 8.83 3.56 -20.18
N VAL A 12 9.00 3.95 -18.92
CA VAL A 12 10.33 4.28 -18.38
C VAL A 12 11.24 3.05 -18.37
N GLU A 13 12.36 3.12 -19.11
CA GLU A 13 13.43 2.13 -19.02
C GLU A 13 14.28 2.39 -17.77
N LEU A 14 14.22 1.46 -16.83
CA LEU A 14 14.97 1.53 -15.58
C LEU A 14 16.30 0.77 -15.71
N GLU A 15 17.33 1.47 -16.16
CA GLU A 15 18.69 0.96 -16.12
C GLU A 15 19.29 1.11 -14.70
N LYS A 16 19.08 0.18 -13.80
CA LYS A 16 19.66 0.15 -12.44
C LYS A 16 19.15 1.27 -11.51
N VAL A 17 18.15 0.94 -10.74
CA VAL A 17 17.38 1.88 -9.94
C VAL A 17 18.04 2.32 -8.65
N LEU A 18 18.79 1.44 -8.00
CA LEU A 18 19.50 1.78 -6.77
C LEU A 18 20.96 1.31 -6.88
N LYS A 19 21.89 2.24 -6.82
CA LYS A 19 23.30 1.93 -6.92
C LYS A 19 24.06 2.68 -5.83
N VAL A 20 24.70 1.93 -4.92
CA VAL A 20 25.79 2.48 -4.12
C VAL A 20 27.02 2.56 -5.03
N GLU A 21 27.28 3.75 -5.58
CA GLU A 21 28.31 3.90 -6.61
C GLU A 21 29.71 3.91 -6.05
N LYS A 22 29.91 4.41 -4.84
CA LYS A 22 31.26 4.53 -4.27
C LYS A 22 31.23 4.75 -2.76
N GLN A 23 32.14 4.07 -2.08
CA GLN A 23 32.54 4.37 -0.73
C GLN A 23 33.94 4.99 -0.79
N GLU A 24 34.09 6.21 -0.28
CA GLU A 24 35.39 6.89 -0.18
C GLU A 24 35.69 7.17 1.29
N ASP A 25 36.92 6.89 1.73
CA ASP A 25 37.40 7.32 3.04
C ASP A 25 37.91 8.76 2.91
N VAL A 26 37.25 9.68 3.58
CA VAL A 26 37.61 11.11 3.58
C VAL A 26 37.81 11.56 5.04
N GLY A 27 39.06 11.75 5.42
CA GLY A 27 39.40 12.29 6.74
C GLY A 27 38.88 11.46 7.94
N GLY A 28 38.87 10.12 7.81
CA GLY A 28 38.32 9.20 8.84
C GLY A 28 36.82 8.99 8.79
N CYS A 29 36.13 9.60 7.83
CA CYS A 29 34.69 9.40 7.57
C CYS A 29 34.49 8.61 6.28
N LYS A 30 33.39 7.84 6.23
CA LYS A 30 32.97 7.14 5.00
C LYS A 30 31.96 7.97 4.23
N LYS A 31 32.21 8.23 2.98
CA LYS A 31 31.29 8.89 2.07
C LYS A 31 30.62 7.87 1.16
N TYR A 32 29.30 7.84 1.19
CA TYR A 32 28.49 7.01 0.29
C TYR A 32 27.81 7.90 -0.76
N LYS A 33 27.82 7.46 -2.00
CA LYS A 33 27.02 8.04 -3.08
C LYS A 33 25.96 7.03 -3.47
N ILE A 34 24.71 7.38 -3.24
CA ILE A 34 23.55 6.55 -3.58
C ILE A 34 22.79 7.25 -4.70
N THR A 35 22.41 6.48 -5.71
CA THR A 35 21.58 6.97 -6.82
C THR A 35 20.31 6.15 -6.90
N ALA A 36 19.18 6.81 -6.94
CA ALA A 36 17.87 6.23 -7.21
C ALA A 36 17.24 6.95 -8.41
N LYS A 37 16.61 6.20 -9.31
CA LYS A 37 15.93 6.74 -10.48
C LYS A 37 14.47 6.33 -10.47
N ALA A 38 13.62 7.18 -11.02
CA ALA A 38 12.19 6.96 -11.13
C ALA A 38 11.54 6.57 -9.77
N VAL A 39 11.89 7.33 -8.74
CA VAL A 39 11.31 7.24 -7.39
C VAL A 39 10.65 8.57 -7.03
N ARG A 40 9.54 8.51 -6.28
CA ARG A 40 8.81 9.74 -5.93
C ARG A 40 9.43 10.50 -4.77
N ASP A 41 10.07 9.79 -3.86
CA ASP A 41 10.84 10.35 -2.76
C ASP A 41 12.02 9.44 -2.39
N PHE A 42 12.74 9.81 -1.34
CA PHE A 42 13.94 9.11 -0.93
C PHE A 42 14.10 9.15 0.59
N ALA A 43 14.21 7.96 1.19
CA ALA A 43 14.53 7.80 2.60
C ALA A 43 15.75 6.91 2.81
N PHE A 44 16.39 7.02 3.95
CA PHE A 44 17.44 6.11 4.36
C PHE A 44 17.39 5.85 5.87
N CYS A 45 17.80 4.66 6.29
CA CYS A 45 18.03 4.31 7.67
C CYS A 45 19.53 4.03 7.86
N LEU A 46 20.08 4.50 8.96
CA LEU A 46 21.47 4.28 9.29
C LEU A 46 21.62 3.82 10.76
N SER A 47 22.23 2.67 10.94
CA SER A 47 22.60 2.17 12.27
C SER A 47 23.79 1.21 12.14
N ASP A 48 24.68 1.24 13.10
CA ASP A 48 25.76 0.27 13.27
C ASP A 48 25.30 -1.02 13.98
N LYS A 49 24.02 -1.08 14.36
CA LYS A 49 23.41 -2.19 15.12
C LYS A 49 22.46 -3.05 14.30
N PHE A 50 22.18 -2.67 13.06
CA PHE A 50 21.31 -3.50 12.20
C PHE A 50 21.96 -4.84 11.90
N SER A 51 21.20 -5.90 12.15
CA SER A 51 21.39 -7.18 11.47
C SER A 51 20.57 -7.17 10.18
N VAL A 52 20.99 -7.91 9.18
CA VAL A 52 20.30 -8.02 7.91
C VAL A 52 20.22 -9.48 7.45
N VAL A 53 19.03 -9.86 6.99
CA VAL A 53 18.79 -11.09 6.23
C VAL A 53 18.21 -10.74 4.88
N SER A 54 18.45 -11.57 3.87
CA SER A 54 17.96 -11.31 2.52
C SER A 54 17.61 -12.57 1.77
N GLU A 55 16.64 -12.46 0.87
CA GLU A 55 16.26 -13.50 -0.09
C GLU A 55 16.09 -12.88 -1.47
N LYS A 56 16.55 -13.58 -2.50
CA LYS A 56 16.39 -13.14 -3.88
C LYS A 56 15.17 -13.80 -4.51
N TYR A 57 14.22 -12.98 -4.96
CA TYR A 57 13.10 -13.43 -5.77
C TYR A 57 13.17 -12.81 -7.16
N GLN A 58 13.37 -13.64 -8.19
CA GLN A 58 13.62 -13.19 -9.56
C GLN A 58 14.78 -12.18 -9.61
N ASN A 59 14.52 -10.94 -10.02
CA ASN A 59 15.51 -9.88 -10.08
C ASN A 59 15.52 -8.97 -8.83
N VAL A 60 14.64 -9.21 -7.86
CA VAL A 60 14.51 -8.40 -6.66
C VAL A 60 15.28 -9.03 -5.51
N ASN A 61 16.20 -8.29 -4.91
CA ASN A 61 16.82 -8.65 -3.64
C ASN A 61 15.98 -8.05 -2.51
N VAL A 62 15.25 -8.89 -1.79
CA VAL A 62 14.44 -8.48 -0.64
C VAL A 62 15.30 -8.57 0.61
N MET A 63 15.38 -7.48 1.37
CA MET A 63 16.23 -7.36 2.55
C MET A 63 15.38 -6.98 3.76
N TYR A 64 15.64 -7.63 4.89
CA TYR A 64 15.03 -7.27 6.17
C TYR A 64 16.11 -6.82 7.14
N TYR A 65 16.02 -5.57 7.58
CA TYR A 65 16.93 -4.95 8.53
C TYR A 65 16.26 -4.87 9.90
N TYR A 66 16.95 -5.33 10.93
CA TYR A 66 16.38 -5.44 12.27
C TYR A 66 17.45 -5.37 13.37
N TYR A 67 17.02 -5.18 14.59
CA TYR A 67 17.73 -5.47 15.81
C TYR A 67 16.75 -6.07 16.83
N ASN A 68 17.21 -7.10 17.58
CA ASN A 68 16.43 -7.80 18.61
C ASN A 68 15.07 -8.33 18.11
N ASP A 69 15.03 -8.90 16.90
CA ASP A 69 13.85 -9.53 16.36
C ASP A 69 14.02 -11.05 16.31
N VAL A 70 13.21 -11.77 17.07
CA VAL A 70 13.22 -13.25 17.11
C VAL A 70 12.52 -13.85 15.90
N ASN A 71 11.62 -13.10 15.23
CA ASN A 71 10.83 -13.51 14.08
C ASN A 71 11.41 -13.02 12.74
N PHE A 72 12.71 -12.71 12.70
CA PHE A 72 13.32 -12.08 11.52
C PHE A 72 13.19 -12.90 10.23
N ASN A 73 13.20 -14.23 10.31
CA ASN A 73 13.02 -15.10 9.15
C ASN A 73 11.59 -15.06 8.60
N GLU A 74 10.61 -15.06 9.49
CA GLU A 74 9.19 -14.96 9.16
C GLU A 74 8.87 -13.57 8.61
N SER A 75 9.49 -12.53 9.13
CA SER A 75 9.37 -11.16 8.61
C SER A 75 9.92 -11.03 7.19
N LEU A 76 11.13 -11.59 6.94
CA LEU A 76 11.69 -11.65 5.58
C LEU A 76 10.79 -12.46 4.65
N LYS A 77 10.32 -13.66 5.10
CA LYS A 77 9.41 -14.50 4.32
C LYS A 77 8.14 -13.73 3.95
N THR A 78 7.55 -12.99 4.89
CA THR A 78 6.35 -12.18 4.64
C THR A 78 6.60 -11.13 3.56
N ALA A 79 7.71 -10.42 3.60
CA ALA A 79 8.08 -9.43 2.59
C ALA A 79 8.28 -10.07 1.20
N VAL A 80 8.97 -11.22 1.14
CA VAL A 80 9.19 -11.97 -0.11
C VAL A 80 7.87 -12.48 -0.69
N ASP A 81 7.00 -13.05 0.12
CA ASP A 81 5.71 -13.57 -0.32
C ASP A 81 4.77 -12.43 -0.76
N SER A 82 4.87 -11.25 -0.13
CA SER A 82 4.15 -10.05 -0.55
C SER A 82 4.58 -9.62 -1.95
N ILE A 83 5.89 -9.51 -2.23
CA ILE A 83 6.42 -9.21 -3.57
C ILE A 83 5.96 -10.26 -4.59
N LYS A 84 6.00 -11.57 -4.25
CA LYS A 84 5.52 -12.66 -5.13
C LYS A 84 4.04 -12.50 -5.46
N THR A 85 3.23 -12.27 -4.43
CA THR A 85 1.77 -12.19 -4.56
C THR A 85 1.37 -10.97 -5.38
N PHE A 86 1.90 -9.80 -5.07
CA PHE A 86 1.55 -8.57 -5.77
C PHE A 86 2.10 -8.53 -7.20
N ASN A 87 3.27 -9.12 -7.46
CA ASN A 87 3.73 -9.36 -8.84
C ASN A 87 2.71 -10.17 -9.66
N LYS A 88 2.16 -11.23 -9.07
CA LYS A 88 1.15 -12.07 -9.73
C LYS A 88 -0.17 -11.33 -9.92
N LEU A 89 -0.62 -10.58 -8.92
CA LEU A 89 -1.93 -9.92 -8.91
C LEU A 89 -1.95 -8.63 -9.74
N PHE A 90 -0.90 -7.82 -9.67
CA PHE A 90 -0.94 -6.44 -10.19
C PHE A 90 0.05 -6.16 -11.33
N GLY A 91 1.18 -6.85 -11.36
CA GLY A 91 2.23 -6.63 -12.36
C GLY A 91 3.61 -6.57 -11.70
N THR A 92 4.64 -6.69 -12.51
CA THR A 92 6.01 -6.89 -12.03
C THR A 92 6.56 -5.64 -11.32
N TYR A 93 7.03 -5.82 -10.08
CA TYR A 93 7.83 -4.84 -9.36
C TYR A 93 9.13 -4.57 -10.13
N PRO A 94 9.39 -3.33 -10.56
CA PRO A 94 10.44 -3.07 -11.52
C PRO A 94 11.83 -2.87 -10.91
N TYR A 95 11.89 -2.64 -9.61
CA TYR A 95 13.16 -2.34 -8.94
C TYR A 95 13.91 -3.62 -8.56
N SER A 96 15.25 -3.51 -8.47
CA SER A 96 16.12 -4.65 -8.16
C SER A 96 16.29 -4.91 -6.65
N THR A 97 15.78 -4.02 -5.80
CA THR A 97 15.86 -4.12 -4.34
C THR A 97 14.54 -3.75 -3.70
N PHE A 98 14.27 -4.37 -2.56
CA PHE A 98 13.22 -3.96 -1.64
C PHE A 98 13.71 -4.19 -0.22
N SER A 99 13.62 -3.16 0.62
CA SER A 99 14.10 -3.18 2.01
C SER A 99 12.97 -2.95 2.98
N VAL A 100 12.83 -3.85 3.94
CA VAL A 100 11.96 -3.67 5.11
C VAL A 100 12.85 -3.39 6.30
N VAL A 101 12.61 -2.29 7.00
CA VAL A 101 13.43 -1.84 8.13
C VAL A 101 12.56 -1.78 9.38
N LYS A 102 12.80 -2.70 10.33
CA LYS A 102 12.24 -2.62 11.68
C LYS A 102 13.01 -1.59 12.48
N THR A 103 12.34 -0.53 12.90
CA THR A 103 12.99 0.59 13.57
C THR A 103 12.08 1.25 14.60
N ASN A 104 12.65 2.03 15.51
CA ASN A 104 11.84 2.83 16.44
C ASN A 104 11.19 3.97 15.66
N PHE A 105 9.95 3.73 15.23
CA PHE A 105 9.14 4.62 14.43
C PHE A 105 7.81 4.86 15.14
N ILE A 106 7.38 6.12 15.22
CA ILE A 106 6.20 6.49 16.01
C ILE A 106 4.88 6.14 15.32
N HIS A 107 4.88 6.03 13.99
CA HIS A 107 3.74 5.56 13.20
C HIS A 107 3.85 4.05 12.98
N GLY A 108 2.79 3.41 12.51
CA GLY A 108 2.77 1.97 12.27
C GLY A 108 3.78 1.52 11.23
N GLY A 109 3.76 2.16 10.09
CA GLY A 109 4.66 1.97 8.97
C GLY A 109 4.83 3.23 8.14
N MET A 110 5.68 3.17 7.11
CA MET A 110 5.86 4.20 6.10
C MET A 110 6.47 3.60 4.83
N GLU A 111 5.82 3.88 3.73
CA GLU A 111 5.92 3.18 2.45
C GLU A 111 6.96 3.75 1.47
N TYR A 112 8.03 4.35 1.90
CA TYR A 112 9.01 4.92 0.97
C TYR A 112 9.38 3.98 -0.18
N PRO A 113 9.58 4.50 -1.40
CA PRO A 113 9.94 3.65 -2.53
C PRO A 113 11.22 2.84 -2.27
N ASN A 114 11.14 1.53 -2.50
CA ASN A 114 12.21 0.55 -2.25
C ASN A 114 12.61 0.31 -0.79
N LEU A 115 12.12 1.11 0.15
CA LEU A 115 12.45 1.01 1.56
C LEU A 115 11.22 1.35 2.40
N VAL A 116 10.69 0.38 3.13
CA VAL A 116 9.61 0.61 4.09
C VAL A 116 10.15 0.58 5.50
N MET A 117 9.66 1.51 6.32
CA MET A 117 9.97 1.54 7.75
C MET A 117 8.79 0.98 8.51
N ILE A 118 9.03 0.09 9.47
CA ILE A 118 7.98 -0.51 10.29
C ILE A 118 8.36 -0.34 11.75
N SER A 119 7.40 0.12 12.54
CA SER A 119 7.56 0.31 13.98
C SER A 119 7.95 -0.99 14.69
N ASP A 120 8.84 -0.89 15.64
CA ASP A 120 9.20 -1.99 16.55
C ASP A 120 8.23 -2.14 17.74
N ASN A 121 7.20 -1.30 17.84
CA ASN A 121 6.24 -1.26 18.94
C ASN A 121 5.09 -2.28 18.84
N TYR A 122 5.07 -3.15 17.82
CA TYR A 122 4.06 -4.20 17.70
C TYR A 122 4.33 -5.35 18.68
N GLU A 123 3.42 -5.58 19.61
CA GLU A 123 3.48 -6.69 20.57
C GLU A 123 3.08 -8.03 19.91
N ASN A 124 2.13 -7.99 18.97
CA ASN A 124 1.64 -9.17 18.26
C ASN A 124 2.34 -9.28 16.91
N PHE A 125 2.96 -10.44 16.66
CA PHE A 125 3.64 -10.68 15.39
C PHE A 125 2.70 -10.72 14.18
N LYS A 126 1.44 -11.15 14.34
CA LYS A 126 0.47 -11.11 13.23
C LYS A 126 0.14 -9.68 12.79
N ASP A 127 0.04 -8.75 13.76
CA ASP A 127 -0.17 -7.33 13.44
C ASP A 127 1.06 -6.76 12.73
N TYR A 128 2.26 -7.11 13.19
CA TYR A 128 3.51 -6.74 12.53
C TYR A 128 3.60 -7.29 11.09
N GLN A 129 3.23 -8.57 10.88
CA GLN A 129 3.14 -9.16 9.53
C GLN A 129 2.15 -8.41 8.64
N ASN A 130 0.99 -8.05 9.19
CA ASN A 130 -0.02 -7.30 8.44
C ASN A 130 0.53 -5.97 7.92
N VAL A 131 1.31 -5.25 8.75
CA VAL A 131 1.95 -4.01 8.33
C VAL A 131 3.04 -4.24 7.28
N ILE A 132 3.85 -5.31 7.38
CA ILE A 132 4.80 -5.67 6.30
C ILE A 132 4.08 -5.84 4.96
N ILE A 133 2.94 -6.52 4.96
CA ILE A 133 2.14 -6.76 3.75
C ILE A 133 1.58 -5.45 3.20
N HIS A 134 1.01 -4.63 4.08
CA HIS A 134 0.46 -3.32 3.76
C HIS A 134 1.52 -2.39 3.13
N GLU A 135 2.64 -2.17 3.82
CA GLU A 135 3.71 -1.30 3.31
C GLU A 135 4.34 -1.84 2.01
N THR A 136 4.36 -3.17 1.84
CA THR A 136 4.79 -3.76 0.57
C THR A 136 3.79 -3.49 -0.56
N ALA A 137 2.48 -3.49 -0.30
CA ALA A 137 1.46 -3.21 -1.31
C ALA A 137 1.54 -1.76 -1.81
N HIS A 138 1.92 -0.82 -0.96
CA HIS A 138 2.20 0.56 -1.33
C HIS A 138 3.32 0.72 -2.36
N GLN A 139 4.17 -0.26 -2.57
CA GLN A 139 5.13 -0.20 -3.67
C GLN A 139 4.43 -0.17 -5.04
N TRP A 140 3.19 -0.73 -5.15
CA TRP A 140 2.34 -0.59 -6.33
C TRP A 140 1.47 0.66 -6.27
N TRP A 141 0.80 0.89 -5.11
CA TRP A 141 -0.19 1.95 -4.89
C TRP A 141 0.39 3.05 -3.98
N TYR A 142 1.16 3.90 -4.47
CA TYR A 142 1.97 5.01 -4.00
C TYR A 142 3.32 5.02 -4.71
N GLY A 143 4.18 4.02 -4.45
CA GLY A 143 5.55 4.00 -4.96
C GLY A 143 5.63 4.10 -6.48
N LEU A 144 4.80 3.34 -7.19
CA LEU A 144 4.77 3.25 -8.65
C LEU A 144 3.59 3.98 -9.28
N VAL A 145 2.36 3.70 -8.84
CA VAL A 145 1.17 4.46 -9.22
C VAL A 145 0.87 5.43 -8.09
N GLY A 146 1.33 6.65 -8.22
CA GLY A 146 1.18 7.66 -7.19
C GLY A 146 -0.09 8.48 -7.31
N ASN A 147 -0.47 9.16 -6.24
CA ASN A 147 -1.57 10.09 -6.19
C ASN A 147 -1.22 11.29 -5.30
N ASN A 148 -2.11 12.24 -5.23
CA ASN A 148 -2.07 13.26 -4.20
C ASN A 148 -2.78 12.73 -2.95
N GLU A 149 -2.05 12.17 -2.00
CA GLU A 149 -2.55 11.57 -0.76
C GLU A 149 -3.31 12.58 0.10
N PHE A 150 -2.94 13.86 0.02
CA PHE A 150 -3.64 14.93 0.72
C PHE A 150 -5.09 15.10 0.23
N ASP A 151 -5.34 14.91 -1.07
CA ASP A 151 -6.66 15.09 -1.67
C ASP A 151 -7.43 13.76 -1.82
N TYR A 152 -6.71 12.64 -1.99
CA TYR A 152 -7.30 11.36 -2.40
C TYR A 152 -6.71 10.17 -1.62
N GLY A 153 -6.53 10.29 -0.30
CA GLY A 153 -5.91 9.24 0.52
C GLY A 153 -6.61 7.87 0.47
N TRP A 154 -7.87 7.79 0.09
CA TRP A 154 -8.56 6.50 -0.11
C TRP A 154 -8.05 5.74 -1.34
N LEU A 155 -7.41 6.45 -2.30
CA LEU A 155 -7.02 5.88 -3.59
C LEU A 155 -5.77 4.98 -3.45
N ASP A 156 -4.89 5.31 -2.53
CA ASP A 156 -3.75 4.49 -2.15
C ASP A 156 -4.02 3.64 -0.91
N GLU A 157 -4.43 4.24 0.19
CA GLU A 157 -4.64 3.55 1.46
C GLU A 157 -5.76 2.50 1.40
N GLY A 158 -6.91 2.86 0.84
CA GLY A 158 -8.01 1.93 0.68
C GLY A 158 -7.68 0.76 -0.26
N LEU A 159 -6.94 1.03 -1.35
CA LEU A 159 -6.51 -0.01 -2.27
C LEU A 159 -5.38 -0.88 -1.68
N THR A 160 -4.50 -0.29 -0.89
CA THR A 160 -3.43 -1.00 -0.18
C THR A 160 -3.98 -1.92 0.91
N ASP A 161 -4.91 -1.45 1.73
CA ASP A 161 -5.58 -2.30 2.71
C ASP A 161 -6.37 -3.43 2.05
N TYR A 162 -7.04 -3.15 0.94
CA TYR A 162 -7.70 -4.21 0.18
C TYR A 162 -6.71 -5.20 -0.45
N SER A 163 -5.56 -4.72 -0.90
CA SER A 163 -4.47 -5.58 -1.40
C SER A 163 -3.90 -6.48 -0.31
N THR A 164 -3.85 -6.00 0.93
CA THR A 164 -3.48 -6.78 2.11
C THR A 164 -4.49 -7.92 2.34
N ALA A 165 -5.79 -7.66 2.23
CA ALA A 165 -6.80 -8.71 2.28
C ALA A 165 -6.66 -9.72 1.13
N LEU A 166 -6.37 -9.25 -0.10
CA LEU A 166 -6.11 -10.13 -1.24
C LEU A 166 -4.84 -10.96 -1.08
N PHE A 167 -3.82 -10.45 -0.36
CA PHE A 167 -2.65 -11.25 0.00
C PHE A 167 -3.07 -12.49 0.80
N TYR A 168 -3.85 -12.34 1.85
CA TYR A 168 -4.32 -13.46 2.66
C TYR A 168 -5.21 -14.41 1.86
N LYS A 169 -6.07 -13.92 0.97
CA LYS A 169 -6.85 -14.76 0.04
C LYS A 169 -5.97 -15.66 -0.84
N ASN A 170 -4.76 -15.21 -1.18
CA ASN A 170 -3.83 -15.93 -2.06
C ASN A 170 -2.74 -16.73 -1.31
N ASN A 171 -2.63 -16.59 0.00
CA ASN A 171 -1.63 -17.24 0.84
C ASN A 171 -2.30 -17.86 2.08
N PRO A 172 -3.05 -18.96 1.91
CA PRO A 172 -3.81 -19.58 3.01
C PRO A 172 -2.94 -20.13 4.14
N GLU A 173 -1.64 -20.32 3.90
CA GLU A 173 -0.66 -20.72 4.91
C GLU A 173 -0.45 -19.69 6.03
N TYR A 174 -0.90 -18.45 5.84
CA TYR A 174 -0.90 -17.41 6.88
C TYR A 174 -2.07 -17.54 7.86
N GLU A 175 -2.99 -18.48 7.61
CA GLU A 175 -4.12 -18.81 8.48
C GLU A 175 -5.01 -17.60 8.83
N VAL A 176 -5.20 -16.70 7.86
CA VAL A 176 -6.10 -15.56 7.96
C VAL A 176 -7.18 -15.68 6.89
N ASN A 177 -8.44 -15.67 7.32
CA ASN A 177 -9.59 -15.88 6.43
C ASN A 177 -10.00 -14.55 5.79
N PHE A 178 -10.03 -14.51 4.47
CA PHE A 178 -10.43 -13.32 3.70
C PHE A 178 -11.86 -12.86 4.02
N ASP A 179 -12.82 -13.79 4.08
CA ASP A 179 -14.22 -13.44 4.32
C ASP A 179 -14.43 -12.89 5.74
N GLU A 180 -13.65 -13.39 6.71
CA GLU A 180 -13.62 -12.82 8.07
C GLU A 180 -13.02 -11.41 8.10
N ILE A 181 -11.98 -11.13 7.31
CA ILE A 181 -11.45 -9.78 7.18
C ILE A 181 -12.56 -8.85 6.70
N ILE A 182 -13.25 -9.19 5.61
CA ILE A 182 -14.32 -8.34 5.05
C ILE A 182 -15.48 -8.18 6.04
N LYS A 183 -15.89 -9.26 6.70
CA LYS A 183 -16.94 -9.22 7.74
C LYS A 183 -16.56 -8.29 8.90
N ASN A 184 -15.34 -8.43 9.43
CA ASN A 184 -14.85 -7.62 10.54
C ASN A 184 -14.69 -6.14 10.13
N THR A 185 -14.21 -5.88 8.93
CA THR A 185 -14.10 -4.54 8.35
C THR A 185 -15.48 -3.89 8.23
N THR A 186 -16.48 -4.64 7.73
CA THR A 186 -17.87 -4.18 7.63
C THR A 186 -18.43 -3.82 9.00
N ASN A 187 -18.31 -4.71 9.98
CA ASN A 187 -18.83 -4.46 11.34
C ASN A 187 -18.12 -3.29 12.02
N SER A 188 -16.81 -3.17 11.83
CA SER A 188 -16.00 -2.05 12.34
C SER A 188 -16.48 -0.72 11.76
N TYR A 189 -16.69 -0.66 10.44
CA TYR A 189 -17.20 0.56 9.78
C TYR A 189 -18.60 0.93 10.25
N VAL A 190 -19.53 -0.03 10.33
CA VAL A 190 -20.89 0.21 10.81
C VAL A 190 -20.88 0.73 12.25
N THR A 191 -20.06 0.11 13.11
CA THR A 191 -19.90 0.55 14.50
C THR A 191 -19.38 1.99 14.57
N PHE A 192 -18.38 2.33 13.76
CA PHE A 192 -17.87 3.70 13.67
C PHE A 192 -18.98 4.69 13.29
N VAL A 193 -19.73 4.42 12.22
CA VAL A 193 -20.84 5.29 11.76
C VAL A 193 -21.88 5.46 12.85
N ASP A 194 -22.27 4.38 13.52
CA ASP A 194 -23.25 4.38 14.59
C ASP A 194 -22.80 5.21 15.81
N VAL A 195 -21.56 5.01 16.25
CA VAL A 195 -20.99 5.73 17.41
C VAL A 195 -20.89 7.22 17.10
N TYR A 196 -20.29 7.58 15.96
CA TYR A 196 -20.13 8.99 15.56
C TYR A 196 -21.48 9.68 15.38
N THR A 197 -22.45 9.01 14.76
CA THR A 197 -23.81 9.56 14.61
C THR A 197 -24.47 9.78 15.96
N LYS A 198 -24.34 8.86 16.91
CA LYS A 198 -24.91 8.99 18.26
C LYS A 198 -24.26 10.08 19.10
N VAL A 199 -22.93 10.24 18.96
CA VAL A 199 -22.14 11.19 19.76
C VAL A 199 -22.15 12.59 19.15
N LEU A 200 -21.96 12.69 17.83
CA LEU A 200 -21.80 13.96 17.12
C LEU A 200 -23.07 14.40 16.35
N GLY A 201 -24.11 13.57 16.34
CA GLY A 201 -25.38 13.82 15.63
C GLY A 201 -25.30 13.61 14.12
N LYS A 202 -24.09 13.49 13.54
CA LYS A 202 -23.84 13.22 12.12
C LYS A 202 -22.44 12.69 11.92
N VAL A 203 -22.21 12.00 10.82
CA VAL A 203 -20.88 11.64 10.31
C VAL A 203 -20.84 11.91 8.80
N ASP A 204 -19.77 12.53 8.34
CA ASP A 204 -19.50 12.65 6.90
C ASP A 204 -18.71 11.44 6.43
N THR A 205 -19.34 10.58 5.65
CA THR A 205 -18.72 9.38 5.09
C THR A 205 -18.15 9.58 3.69
N SER A 206 -18.03 10.82 3.23
CA SER A 206 -17.44 11.17 1.95
C SER A 206 -15.93 10.91 1.97
N MET A 207 -15.45 10.09 1.03
CA MET A 207 -14.03 9.78 0.86
C MET A 207 -13.31 10.82 -0.01
N ASN A 208 -14.07 11.52 -0.87
CA ASN A 208 -13.52 12.47 -1.85
C ASN A 208 -13.40 13.88 -1.25
N ARG A 209 -12.57 13.99 -0.23
CA ARG A 209 -12.27 15.25 0.46
C ARG A 209 -10.81 15.26 0.94
N PRO A 210 -10.16 16.44 0.96
CA PRO A 210 -8.79 16.53 1.39
C PRO A 210 -8.63 16.18 2.88
N LEU A 211 -7.45 15.67 3.24
CA LEU A 211 -7.08 15.26 4.61
C LEU A 211 -7.42 16.33 5.66
N SER A 212 -7.21 17.62 5.34
CA SER A 212 -7.53 18.76 6.23
C SER A 212 -9.03 18.96 6.52
N LYS A 213 -9.90 18.18 5.88
CA LYS A 213 -11.35 18.24 6.06
C LYS A 213 -11.90 17.08 6.90
N PHE A 214 -11.03 16.20 7.37
CA PHE A 214 -11.40 15.21 8.38
C PHE A 214 -11.25 15.83 9.77
N ASP A 215 -12.26 15.71 10.62
CA ASP A 215 -12.27 16.35 11.94
C ASP A 215 -11.35 15.61 12.93
N THR A 216 -11.14 14.30 12.73
CA THR A 216 -10.31 13.46 13.59
C THR A 216 -9.54 12.41 12.79
N GLU A 217 -8.41 11.94 13.33
CA GLU A 217 -7.65 10.83 12.77
C GLU A 217 -8.50 9.54 12.64
N PRO A 218 -9.29 9.09 13.65
CA PRO A 218 -10.17 7.96 13.47
C PRO A 218 -11.17 8.13 12.31
N GLU A 219 -11.73 9.32 12.11
CA GLU A 219 -12.61 9.58 10.97
C GLU A 219 -11.88 9.33 9.64
N TYR A 220 -10.67 9.83 9.51
CA TYR A 220 -9.84 9.58 8.31
C TYR A 220 -9.60 8.09 8.11
N VAL A 221 -9.14 7.38 9.14
CA VAL A 221 -8.89 5.93 9.07
C VAL A 221 -10.15 5.17 8.65
N TYR A 222 -11.28 5.41 9.29
CA TYR A 222 -12.51 4.68 8.96
C TYR A 222 -13.08 5.02 7.58
N VAL A 223 -12.86 6.22 7.08
CA VAL A 223 -13.41 6.64 5.79
C VAL A 223 -12.44 6.38 4.64
N ALA A 224 -11.14 6.60 4.78
CA ALA A 224 -10.18 6.36 3.71
C ALA A 224 -9.75 4.89 3.62
N TYR A 225 -9.37 4.28 4.75
CA TYR A 225 -8.88 2.89 4.79
C TYR A 225 -10.04 1.89 4.84
N VAL A 226 -10.79 1.87 5.96
CA VAL A 226 -11.79 0.83 6.23
C VAL A 226 -12.90 0.83 5.18
N LYS A 227 -13.50 1.99 4.89
CA LYS A 227 -14.49 2.10 3.81
C LYS A 227 -13.88 1.86 2.44
N GLY A 228 -12.60 2.20 2.25
CA GLY A 228 -11.85 1.90 1.04
C GLY A 228 -11.81 0.41 0.73
N VAL A 229 -11.51 -0.43 1.73
CA VAL A 229 -11.59 -1.89 1.60
C VAL A 229 -12.96 -2.33 1.10
N LEU A 230 -14.03 -1.81 1.70
CA LEU A 230 -15.41 -2.20 1.36
C LEU A 230 -15.81 -1.73 -0.06
N LEU A 231 -15.32 -0.57 -0.48
CA LEU A 231 -15.49 -0.09 -1.86
C LEU A 231 -14.87 -1.08 -2.86
N PHE A 232 -13.60 -1.45 -2.64
CA PHE A 232 -12.89 -2.34 -3.56
C PHE A 232 -13.42 -3.78 -3.52
N ASP A 233 -13.87 -4.25 -2.37
CA ASP A 233 -14.52 -5.56 -2.28
C ASP A 233 -15.88 -5.57 -3.01
N SER A 234 -16.72 -4.56 -2.80
CA SER A 234 -17.97 -4.41 -3.55
C SER A 234 -17.73 -4.29 -5.06
N LEU A 235 -16.66 -3.57 -5.46
CA LEU A 235 -16.28 -3.46 -6.86
C LEU A 235 -15.88 -4.83 -7.44
N ARG A 236 -15.09 -5.62 -6.69
CA ARG A 236 -14.70 -6.98 -7.06
C ARG A 236 -15.90 -7.91 -7.19
N GLU A 237 -16.84 -7.86 -6.25
CA GLU A 237 -18.07 -8.66 -6.29
C GLU A 237 -18.92 -8.33 -7.52
N ASN A 238 -19.06 -7.04 -7.85
CA ASN A 238 -19.80 -6.60 -9.02
C ASN A 238 -19.11 -6.99 -10.35
N CYS A 239 -17.78 -6.97 -10.40
CA CYS A 239 -16.99 -7.26 -11.61
C CYS A 239 -16.69 -8.74 -11.80
N GLY A 240 -16.60 -9.49 -10.68
CA GLY A 240 -15.99 -10.82 -10.59
C GLY A 240 -14.45 -10.73 -10.53
N ASP A 241 -13.84 -11.70 -9.85
CA ASP A 241 -12.39 -11.74 -9.54
C ASP A 241 -11.51 -11.52 -10.77
N GLU A 242 -11.80 -12.20 -11.89
CA GLU A 242 -10.99 -12.15 -13.09
C GLU A 242 -10.94 -10.73 -13.71
N LYS A 243 -12.10 -10.12 -13.89
CA LYS A 243 -12.18 -8.79 -14.49
C LYS A 243 -11.65 -7.70 -13.57
N PHE A 244 -11.89 -7.83 -12.27
CA PHE A 244 -11.36 -6.93 -11.26
C PHE A 244 -9.81 -6.93 -11.28
N LEU A 245 -9.19 -8.10 -11.20
CA LEU A 245 -7.73 -8.21 -11.25
C LEU A 245 -7.15 -7.77 -12.60
N LYS A 246 -7.86 -8.04 -13.69
CA LYS A 246 -7.48 -7.53 -15.03
C LYS A 246 -7.49 -6.00 -15.08
N ALA A 247 -8.48 -5.36 -14.44
CA ALA A 247 -8.56 -3.91 -14.37
C ALA A 247 -7.41 -3.35 -13.52
N LEU A 248 -7.10 -3.94 -12.36
CA LEU A 248 -5.97 -3.50 -11.52
C LEU A 248 -4.63 -3.67 -12.23
N LYS A 249 -4.39 -4.79 -12.92
CA LYS A 249 -3.19 -4.94 -13.77
C LYS A 249 -3.09 -3.87 -14.83
N LYS A 250 -4.22 -3.58 -15.50
CA LYS A 250 -4.26 -2.54 -16.53
C LYS A 250 -4.02 -1.16 -15.95
N TYR A 251 -4.55 -0.90 -14.75
CA TYR A 251 -4.33 0.36 -14.02
C TYR A 251 -2.85 0.54 -13.71
N PHE A 252 -2.21 -0.46 -13.10
CA PHE A 252 -0.77 -0.47 -12.82
C PHE A 252 0.05 -0.27 -14.09
N GLU A 253 -0.15 -1.10 -15.13
CA GLU A 253 0.65 -1.04 -16.36
C GLU A 253 0.48 0.29 -17.12
N THR A 254 -0.70 0.93 -17.00
CA THR A 254 -0.95 2.21 -17.66
C THR A 254 -0.35 3.38 -16.94
N TYR A 255 -0.34 3.34 -15.59
CA TYR A 255 -0.03 4.52 -14.79
C TYR A 255 1.20 4.37 -13.87
N LYS A 256 1.93 3.25 -13.94
CA LYS A 256 3.21 3.17 -13.23
C LYS A 256 4.12 4.34 -13.62
N PHE A 257 4.82 4.90 -12.61
CA PHE A 257 5.64 6.09 -12.71
C PHE A 257 4.89 7.39 -13.03
N GLN A 258 3.61 7.45 -12.69
CA GLN A 258 2.77 8.64 -12.87
C GLN A 258 2.00 8.97 -11.59
N ASN A 259 1.50 10.21 -11.51
CA ASN A 259 0.51 10.58 -10.52
C ASN A 259 -0.90 10.49 -11.14
N VAL A 260 -1.81 9.91 -10.39
CA VAL A 260 -3.19 9.67 -10.80
C VAL A 260 -4.18 10.38 -9.87
N ASN A 261 -5.41 10.43 -10.31
CA ASN A 261 -6.57 10.83 -9.52
C ASN A 261 -7.70 9.82 -9.72
N PRO A 262 -8.82 9.91 -9.00
CA PRO A 262 -9.93 8.97 -9.11
C PRO A 262 -10.42 8.70 -10.53
N SER A 263 -10.41 9.70 -11.43
CA SER A 263 -10.91 9.51 -12.79
C SER A 263 -10.06 8.55 -13.63
N HIS A 264 -8.77 8.42 -13.32
CA HIS A 264 -7.89 7.46 -13.99
C HIS A 264 -8.26 6.02 -13.63
N LEU A 265 -8.49 5.74 -12.34
CA LEU A 265 -8.95 4.42 -11.87
C LEU A 265 -10.31 4.08 -12.48
N ILE A 266 -11.29 4.98 -12.35
CA ILE A 266 -12.64 4.82 -12.89
C ILE A 266 -12.59 4.51 -14.39
N GLY A 267 -11.85 5.30 -15.16
CA GLY A 267 -11.74 5.11 -16.61
C GLY A 267 -11.11 3.77 -17.03
N VAL A 268 -10.20 3.20 -16.22
CA VAL A 268 -9.67 1.84 -16.47
C VAL A 268 -10.74 0.78 -16.21
N PHE A 269 -11.49 0.91 -15.12
CA PHE A 269 -12.58 -0.01 -14.83
C PHE A 269 -13.68 0.07 -15.91
N GLU A 270 -14.12 1.25 -16.29
CA GLU A 270 -15.11 1.44 -17.36
C GLU A 270 -14.69 0.78 -18.67
N LYS A 271 -13.43 0.99 -19.10
CA LYS A 271 -12.88 0.35 -20.31
C LYS A 271 -12.79 -1.16 -20.18
N THR A 272 -12.40 -1.68 -19.01
CA THR A 272 -12.24 -3.12 -18.79
C THR A 272 -13.59 -3.82 -18.72
N MET A 273 -14.59 -3.17 -18.12
CA MET A 273 -15.94 -3.69 -17.94
C MET A 273 -16.83 -3.43 -19.14
N SER A 274 -16.45 -2.51 -20.03
CA SER A 274 -17.26 -2.03 -21.15
C SER A 274 -18.62 -1.48 -20.69
N CYS A 275 -18.67 -0.83 -19.55
CA CYS A 275 -19.85 -0.19 -18.98
C CYS A 275 -19.48 1.06 -18.20
N GLU A 276 -20.43 1.94 -17.98
CA GLU A 276 -20.26 3.13 -17.15
C GLU A 276 -20.18 2.71 -15.67
N MET A 277 -19.14 3.15 -14.96
CA MET A 277 -18.90 2.87 -13.55
C MET A 277 -18.95 4.13 -12.67
N LYS A 278 -19.05 5.29 -13.29
CA LYS A 278 -19.05 6.58 -12.60
C LYS A 278 -20.11 6.64 -11.49
N GLY A 279 -21.34 6.19 -11.78
CA GLY A 279 -22.41 6.18 -10.78
C GLY A 279 -22.13 5.31 -9.56
N PHE A 280 -21.49 4.15 -9.77
CA PHE A 280 -21.01 3.28 -8.68
C PHE A 280 -20.00 4.03 -7.81
N PHE A 281 -18.92 4.52 -8.41
CA PHE A 281 -17.87 5.22 -7.66
C PHE A 281 -18.41 6.48 -6.99
N ASP A 282 -19.18 7.32 -7.67
CA ASP A 282 -19.77 8.53 -7.10
C ASP A 282 -20.63 8.22 -5.87
N SER A 283 -21.33 7.08 -5.85
CA SER A 283 -22.12 6.68 -4.68
C SER A 283 -21.26 6.32 -3.48
N TRP A 284 -20.14 5.67 -3.68
CA TRP A 284 -19.20 5.31 -2.64
C TRP A 284 -18.38 6.51 -2.15
N ILE A 285 -17.70 7.20 -3.06
CA ILE A 285 -16.75 8.27 -2.71
C ILE A 285 -17.41 9.53 -2.19
N ASN A 286 -18.69 9.77 -2.54
CA ASN A 286 -19.47 10.90 -2.05
C ASN A 286 -20.42 10.53 -0.86
N GLY A 287 -20.19 9.41 -0.21
CA GLY A 287 -20.86 9.04 1.03
C GLY A 287 -22.34 8.63 0.93
N LYS A 288 -22.82 8.26 -0.26
CA LYS A 288 -24.23 7.87 -0.49
C LYS A 288 -24.52 6.40 -0.19
N VAL A 289 -23.50 5.56 -0.17
CA VAL A 289 -23.65 4.12 0.11
C VAL A 289 -23.88 3.92 1.61
N VAL A 290 -24.94 3.21 1.94
CA VAL A 290 -25.23 2.78 3.31
C VAL A 290 -24.82 1.32 3.46
N ILE A 291 -24.03 1.04 4.48
CA ILE A 291 -23.52 -0.29 4.78
C ILE A 291 -24.17 -0.77 6.07
N TYR A 292 -24.64 -2.00 6.07
CA TYR A 292 -25.27 -2.64 7.24
C TYR A 292 -24.34 -3.72 7.80
N SER A 293 -24.43 -3.97 9.10
CA SER A 293 -23.73 -5.08 9.75
C SER A 293 -24.13 -6.42 9.12
N VAL A 294 -23.16 -7.30 8.95
CA VAL A 294 -23.39 -8.69 8.52
C VAL A 294 -23.55 -9.54 9.78
N GLU A 295 -24.74 -10.16 9.96
CA GLU A 295 -25.03 -11.10 11.05
C GLU A 295 -24.18 -12.38 10.96
#